data_ee7a184b3f3db9c84b0e7e996c666884
#
_entry.id   ee7a184b3f3db9c84b0e7e996c666884
#
_cell.length_a   1.000
_cell.length_b   1.000
_cell.length_c   1.000
_cell.angle_alpha   90.00
_cell.angle_beta   90.00
_cell.angle_gamma   90.00
#
_symmetry.space_group_name_H-M   'P 1'
#
loop_
_entity.id
_entity.type
_entity.pdbx_description
1 polymer ?
#
loop_
_entity_poly.entity_id
_entity_poly.type
_entity_poly.pdbx_seq_one_letter_code
_entity_poly.pdbx_strand_id
1 'polypeptide(L)'
;MTVFIASVCIVAGLGLILGLALALADKYIAVPMDKKQEEILALLSGANCGSCGFAGCGAMAKALSEGRADISQCPVASQENRRRIAEILGVEANNAVFPTAAFIGCHGGKRCADRADYQGLADCRAAAADGKKGCPYGCVGLLSCAKVCPSQAISLNEHGVPEVDKAKCISCGLCVKECPHGLISILPLNTRVYVPCSAREMGRRVKDVCTAGCVGCGLCAKVCEQGAITIINHLPVIDNDKCIGCFKCVERCPQKALKKG
;
A
#
# COMPACT_ATOMS: atom_id res chain seq x y z
N MET A 1 -17.14 21.82 51.20
CA MET A 1 -18.28 21.59 50.32
C MET A 1 -18.57 22.77 49.37
N THR A 2 -18.55 24.00 49.85
CA THR A 2 -18.76 25.24 49.06
C THR A 2 -17.74 25.45 47.94
N VAL A 3 -16.44 25.22 48.19
CA VAL A 3 -15.37 25.36 47.16
C VAL A 3 -15.53 24.34 46.03
N PHE A 4 -15.93 23.12 46.35
CA PHE A 4 -16.14 22.07 45.35
C PHE A 4 -17.35 22.40 44.45
N ILE A 5 -18.44 22.89 45.02
CA ILE A 5 -19.62 23.30 44.26
C ILE A 5 -19.28 24.49 43.35
N ALA A 6 -18.55 25.48 43.89
CA ALA A 6 -18.13 26.65 43.12
C ALA A 6 -17.22 26.26 41.92
N SER A 7 -16.25 25.36 42.09
CA SER A 7 -15.39 24.91 41.01
C SER A 7 -16.18 24.15 39.92
N VAL A 8 -17.12 23.30 40.32
CA VAL A 8 -17.99 22.59 39.34
C VAL A 8 -18.86 23.58 38.56
N CYS A 9 -19.45 24.59 39.23
CA CYS A 9 -20.25 25.61 38.55
C CYS A 9 -19.43 26.45 37.55
N ILE A 10 -18.18 26.81 37.91
CA ILE A 10 -17.28 27.56 37.02
C ILE A 10 -16.92 26.74 35.78
N VAL A 11 -16.52 25.46 35.96
CA VAL A 11 -16.18 24.60 34.83
C VAL A 11 -17.39 24.32 33.93
N ALA A 12 -18.56 24.06 34.50
CA ALA A 12 -19.78 23.89 33.78
C ALA A 12 -20.19 25.15 32.99
N GLY A 13 -20.07 26.32 33.62
CA GLY A 13 -20.34 27.62 32.98
C GLY A 13 -19.40 27.90 31.80
N LEU A 14 -18.10 27.66 31.99
CA LEU A 14 -17.10 27.81 30.92
C LEU A 14 -17.36 26.82 29.76
N GLY A 15 -17.70 25.57 30.06
CA GLY A 15 -18.05 24.56 29.05
C GLY A 15 -19.29 24.95 28.23
N LEU A 16 -20.30 25.52 28.91
CA LEU A 16 -21.53 25.97 28.26
C LEU A 16 -21.29 27.20 27.36
N ILE A 17 -20.48 28.16 27.80
CA ILE A 17 -20.10 29.33 26.99
C ILE A 17 -19.28 28.91 25.77
N LEU A 18 -18.26 28.07 25.95
CA LEU A 18 -17.44 27.55 24.83
C LEU A 18 -18.27 26.72 23.87
N GLY A 19 -19.14 25.85 24.35
CA GLY A 19 -20.04 25.05 23.52
C GLY A 19 -21.00 25.90 22.68
N LEU A 20 -21.58 26.95 23.31
CA LEU A 20 -22.44 27.89 22.61
C LEU A 20 -21.66 28.72 21.58
N ALA A 21 -20.46 29.17 21.92
CA ALA A 21 -19.60 29.90 20.99
C ALA A 21 -19.20 29.08 19.80
N LEU A 22 -18.87 27.79 19.98
CA LEU A 22 -18.56 26.85 18.90
C LEU A 22 -19.78 26.57 18.02
N ALA A 23 -20.97 26.37 18.61
CA ALA A 23 -22.20 26.17 17.87
C ALA A 23 -22.62 27.40 17.03
N LEU A 24 -22.39 28.60 17.56
CA LEU A 24 -22.61 29.84 16.82
C LEU A 24 -21.56 29.99 15.71
N ALA A 25 -20.29 29.71 16.00
CA ALA A 25 -19.24 29.73 14.98
C ALA A 25 -19.52 28.76 13.83
N ASP A 26 -19.93 27.53 14.11
CA ASP A 26 -20.34 26.54 13.12
C ASP A 26 -21.47 27.06 12.22
N LYS A 27 -22.49 27.69 12.82
CA LYS A 27 -23.63 28.23 12.08
C LYS A 27 -23.29 29.44 11.18
N TYR A 28 -22.38 30.32 11.62
CA TYR A 28 -22.07 31.58 10.91
C TYR A 28 -20.81 31.55 10.07
N ILE A 29 -19.85 30.63 10.38
CA ILE A 29 -18.56 30.54 9.72
C ILE A 29 -18.45 29.28 8.84
N ALA A 30 -19.39 28.32 8.99
CA ALA A 30 -19.40 27.14 8.13
C ALA A 30 -19.49 27.56 6.65
N VAL A 31 -18.48 27.24 5.87
CA VAL A 31 -18.47 27.45 4.42
C VAL A 31 -19.41 26.42 3.82
N PRO A 32 -20.52 26.84 3.15
CA PRO A 32 -21.41 25.87 2.53
C PRO A 32 -20.65 25.05 1.49
N MET A 33 -20.68 23.72 1.62
CA MET A 33 -20.16 22.85 0.59
C MET A 33 -21.05 23.00 -0.68
N ASP A 34 -20.39 23.11 -1.82
CA ASP A 34 -21.07 23.09 -3.11
C ASP A 34 -21.71 21.69 -3.29
N LYS A 35 -22.94 21.64 -3.81
CA LYS A 35 -23.66 20.38 -4.09
C LYS A 35 -22.79 19.41 -4.90
N LYS A 36 -22.07 19.94 -5.88
CA LYS A 36 -21.13 19.17 -6.70
C LYS A 36 -20.00 18.54 -5.85
N GLN A 37 -19.47 19.27 -4.87
CA GLN A 37 -18.45 18.77 -3.94
C GLN A 37 -19.03 17.69 -3.02
N GLU A 38 -20.26 17.82 -2.55
CA GLU A 38 -20.94 16.85 -1.69
C GLU A 38 -21.20 15.54 -2.44
N GLU A 39 -21.70 15.60 -3.67
CA GLU A 39 -21.89 14.44 -4.53
C GLU A 39 -20.59 13.70 -4.82
N ILE A 40 -19.50 14.42 -5.13
CA ILE A 40 -18.17 13.82 -5.34
C ILE A 40 -17.67 13.19 -4.05
N LEU A 41 -17.84 13.83 -2.89
CA LEU A 41 -17.43 13.31 -1.60
C LEU A 41 -18.12 11.99 -1.25
N ALA A 42 -19.43 11.89 -1.54
CA ALA A 42 -20.21 10.66 -1.32
C ALA A 42 -19.72 9.48 -2.19
N LEU A 43 -19.16 9.75 -3.36
CA LEU A 43 -18.59 8.74 -4.26
C LEU A 43 -17.14 8.38 -3.94
N LEU A 44 -16.42 9.20 -3.18
CA LEU A 44 -15.09 8.86 -2.70
C LEU A 44 -15.17 7.81 -1.58
N SER A 45 -14.10 7.02 -1.40
CA SER A 45 -14.06 5.88 -0.47
C SER A 45 -14.21 6.22 1.01
N GLY A 46 -14.11 7.50 1.40
CA GLY A 46 -14.12 7.92 2.79
C GLY A 46 -12.90 7.49 3.62
N ALA A 47 -11.94 6.77 3.03
CA ALA A 47 -10.79 6.23 3.74
C ALA A 47 -9.83 7.29 4.29
N ASN A 48 -9.91 8.54 3.83
CA ASN A 48 -9.06 9.67 4.25
C ASN A 48 -7.56 9.33 4.31
N CYS A 49 -7.10 8.43 3.42
CA CYS A 49 -5.75 7.85 3.46
C CYS A 49 -4.64 8.80 3.01
N GLY A 50 -4.96 9.96 2.41
CA GLY A 50 -3.99 10.95 1.95
C GLY A 50 -3.12 10.52 0.76
N SER A 51 -3.33 9.33 0.18
CA SER A 51 -2.49 8.80 -0.92
C SER A 51 -2.55 9.61 -2.21
N CYS A 52 -3.65 10.32 -2.42
CA CYS A 52 -3.82 11.26 -3.53
C CYS A 52 -3.06 12.57 -3.36
N GLY A 53 -2.37 12.78 -2.22
CA GLY A 53 -1.66 14.02 -1.90
C GLY A 53 -2.51 15.09 -1.21
N PHE A 54 -3.80 14.86 -1.00
CA PHE A 54 -4.70 15.76 -0.27
C PHE A 54 -4.88 15.30 1.19
N ALA A 55 -5.23 16.23 2.08
CA ALA A 55 -5.37 15.99 3.52
C ALA A 55 -6.53 15.02 3.89
N GLY A 56 -7.32 14.57 2.91
CA GLY A 56 -8.43 13.63 3.07
C GLY A 56 -9.40 13.72 1.92
N CYS A 57 -10.43 12.89 1.93
CA CYS A 57 -11.42 12.83 0.86
C CYS A 57 -12.18 14.15 0.65
N GLY A 58 -12.43 14.91 1.72
CA GLY A 58 -13.06 16.24 1.61
C GLY A 58 -12.21 17.24 0.83
N ALA A 59 -10.90 17.30 1.10
CA ALA A 59 -9.99 18.16 0.36
C ALA A 59 -9.83 17.72 -1.10
N MET A 60 -9.84 16.42 -1.36
CA MET A 60 -9.82 15.85 -2.71
C MET A 60 -11.12 16.20 -3.47
N ALA A 61 -12.30 16.05 -2.84
CA ALA A 61 -13.59 16.40 -3.44
C ALA A 61 -13.65 17.87 -3.83
N LYS A 62 -13.15 18.75 -2.96
CA LYS A 62 -13.03 20.19 -3.26
C LYS A 62 -12.11 20.46 -4.44
N ALA A 63 -10.92 19.85 -4.46
CA ALA A 63 -9.98 20.02 -5.56
C ALA A 63 -10.52 19.51 -6.90
N LEU A 64 -11.27 18.40 -6.89
CA LEU A 64 -11.97 17.86 -8.07
C LEU A 64 -13.05 18.81 -8.56
N SER A 65 -13.91 19.34 -7.67
CA SER A 65 -15.00 20.27 -8.05
C SER A 65 -14.47 21.59 -8.63
N GLU A 66 -13.29 22.03 -8.19
CA GLU A 66 -12.58 23.23 -8.67
C GLU A 66 -11.69 22.96 -9.91
N GLY A 67 -11.60 21.72 -10.40
CA GLY A 67 -10.76 21.35 -11.55
C GLY A 67 -9.25 21.37 -11.26
N ARG A 68 -8.83 21.39 -9.98
CA ARG A 68 -7.42 21.40 -9.53
C ARG A 68 -6.83 20.00 -9.35
N ALA A 69 -7.65 18.97 -9.43
CA ALA A 69 -7.25 17.58 -9.31
C ALA A 69 -7.92 16.72 -10.37
N ASP A 70 -7.31 15.56 -10.66
CA ASP A 70 -7.86 14.53 -11.52
C ASP A 70 -8.28 13.31 -10.67
N ILE A 71 -9.39 12.66 -11.01
CA ILE A 71 -9.89 11.49 -10.26
C ILE A 71 -8.92 10.30 -10.33
N SER A 72 -8.06 10.23 -11.34
CA SER A 72 -7.02 9.20 -11.45
C SER A 72 -6.01 9.26 -10.30
N GLN A 73 -5.85 10.40 -9.64
CA GLN A 73 -4.97 10.57 -8.48
C GLN A 73 -5.50 9.81 -7.23
N CYS A 74 -6.80 9.45 -7.19
CA CYS A 74 -7.35 8.66 -6.10
C CYS A 74 -7.19 7.17 -6.38
N PRO A 75 -6.23 6.46 -5.75
CA PRO A 75 -6.01 5.03 -6.02
C PRO A 75 -7.14 4.15 -5.47
N VAL A 76 -7.91 4.66 -4.48
CA VAL A 76 -8.89 3.90 -3.71
C VAL A 76 -10.29 3.96 -4.31
N ALA A 77 -10.59 4.96 -5.15
CA ALA A 77 -11.89 5.07 -5.79
C ALA A 77 -12.15 3.89 -6.72
N SER A 78 -13.32 3.24 -6.59
CA SER A 78 -13.74 2.17 -7.50
C SER A 78 -13.88 2.68 -8.94
N GLN A 79 -13.79 1.79 -9.92
CA GLN A 79 -13.93 2.16 -11.33
C GLN A 79 -15.32 2.79 -11.60
N GLU A 80 -16.36 2.23 -11.00
CA GLU A 80 -17.73 2.77 -11.10
C GLU A 80 -17.82 4.18 -10.52
N ASN A 81 -17.26 4.40 -9.33
CA ASN A 81 -17.27 5.72 -8.70
C ASN A 81 -16.43 6.75 -9.48
N ARG A 82 -15.30 6.32 -10.05
CA ARG A 82 -14.49 7.19 -10.95
C ARG A 82 -15.29 7.62 -12.17
N ARG A 83 -16.01 6.69 -12.78
CA ARG A 83 -16.87 6.99 -13.92
C ARG A 83 -17.95 7.99 -13.56
N ARG A 84 -18.67 7.78 -12.45
CA ARG A 84 -19.70 8.71 -11.97
C ARG A 84 -19.14 10.09 -11.63
N ILE A 85 -17.98 10.14 -10.99
CA ILE A 85 -17.32 11.42 -10.70
C ILE A 85 -16.91 12.12 -12.01
N ALA A 86 -16.39 11.39 -13.00
CA ALA A 86 -16.07 11.95 -14.30
C ALA A 86 -17.31 12.51 -15.03
N GLU A 87 -18.45 11.82 -14.94
CA GLU A 87 -19.74 12.28 -15.46
C GLU A 87 -20.18 13.59 -14.76
N ILE A 88 -20.07 13.69 -13.43
CA ILE A 88 -20.37 14.91 -12.66
C ILE A 88 -19.42 16.06 -13.06
N LEU A 89 -18.14 15.74 -13.33
CA LEU A 89 -17.14 16.72 -13.75
C LEU A 89 -17.27 17.12 -15.23
N GLY A 90 -17.95 16.32 -16.06
CA GLY A 90 -18.06 16.52 -17.50
C GLY A 90 -16.75 16.19 -18.25
N VAL A 91 -15.93 15.28 -17.70
CA VAL A 91 -14.66 14.83 -18.30
C VAL A 91 -14.75 13.35 -18.70
N GLU A 92 -13.98 12.93 -19.70
CA GLU A 92 -13.91 11.51 -20.07
C GLU A 92 -13.20 10.72 -18.97
N ALA A 93 -13.87 9.67 -18.46
CA ALA A 93 -13.27 8.73 -17.55
C ALA A 93 -12.26 7.88 -18.31
N ASN A 94 -10.98 7.95 -17.95
CA ASN A 94 -9.95 7.08 -18.51
C ASN A 94 -10.19 5.62 -18.02
N ASN A 95 -10.80 4.81 -18.88
CA ASN A 95 -11.42 3.51 -18.55
C ASN A 95 -10.42 2.35 -18.35
N ALA A 96 -9.12 2.59 -18.35
CA ALA A 96 -8.09 1.54 -18.34
C ALA A 96 -7.49 1.24 -16.95
N VAL A 97 -8.21 1.45 -15.86
CA VAL A 97 -7.68 1.10 -14.54
C VAL A 97 -8.19 -0.27 -14.10
N PHE A 98 -7.37 -1.29 -14.29
CA PHE A 98 -7.60 -2.61 -13.69
C PHE A 98 -7.57 -2.48 -12.14
N PRO A 99 -8.43 -3.25 -11.42
CA PRO A 99 -8.33 -3.31 -9.98
C PRO A 99 -6.91 -3.76 -9.58
N THR A 100 -6.34 -3.07 -8.60
CA THR A 100 -4.97 -3.28 -8.17
C THR A 100 -4.90 -3.72 -6.71
N ALA A 101 -3.78 -4.31 -6.29
CA ALA A 101 -3.50 -4.60 -4.89
C ALA A 101 -2.00 -4.44 -4.60
N ALA A 102 -1.64 -4.39 -3.33
CA ALA A 102 -0.25 -4.44 -2.91
C ALA A 102 0.29 -5.86 -3.03
N PHE A 103 1.52 -6.00 -3.55
CA PHE A 103 2.28 -7.24 -3.65
C PHE A 103 3.60 -7.08 -2.92
N ILE A 104 3.99 -8.11 -2.18
CA ILE A 104 5.22 -8.10 -1.38
C ILE A 104 6.36 -8.72 -2.18
N GLY A 105 7.41 -7.96 -2.44
CA GLY A 105 8.62 -8.36 -3.17
C GLY A 105 9.66 -9.09 -2.31
N CYS A 106 9.24 -9.81 -1.28
CA CYS A 106 10.09 -10.67 -0.48
C CYS A 106 9.32 -11.87 0.04
N HIS A 107 9.91 -13.05 -0.08
CA HIS A 107 9.33 -14.30 0.42
C HIS A 107 10.31 -15.05 1.35
N GLY A 108 11.38 -14.36 1.79
CA GLY A 108 12.43 -14.94 2.64
C GLY A 108 11.93 -15.23 4.06
N GLY A 109 11.65 -14.20 4.84
CA GLY A 109 11.22 -14.35 6.24
C GLY A 109 12.16 -15.23 7.06
N LYS A 110 11.63 -16.26 7.69
CA LYS A 110 12.39 -17.30 8.44
C LYS A 110 13.35 -18.12 7.57
N ARG A 111 13.15 -18.11 6.24
CA ARG A 111 14.03 -18.78 5.26
C ARG A 111 15.25 -17.93 4.85
N CYS A 112 15.32 -16.70 5.33
CA CYS A 112 16.48 -15.83 5.21
C CYS A 112 17.18 -15.74 6.56
N ALA A 113 18.47 -16.04 6.60
CA ALA A 113 19.27 -15.98 7.82
C ALA A 113 19.21 -14.57 8.44
N ASP A 114 19.12 -14.51 9.75
CA ASP A 114 19.33 -13.27 10.49
C ASP A 114 20.83 -13.06 10.67
N ARG A 115 21.28 -11.82 10.53
CA ARG A 115 22.67 -11.43 10.73
C ARG A 115 22.95 -11.05 12.18
N ALA A 116 21.96 -10.47 12.83
CA ALA A 116 22.02 -10.05 14.22
C ALA A 116 20.69 -10.30 14.92
N ASP A 117 20.74 -10.54 16.23
CA ASP A 117 19.56 -10.57 17.09
C ASP A 117 19.17 -9.12 17.41
N TYR A 118 18.13 -8.64 16.73
CA TYR A 118 17.65 -7.28 16.88
C TYR A 118 16.77 -7.13 18.11
N GLN A 119 17.19 -6.30 19.05
CA GLN A 119 16.48 -6.01 20.31
C GLN A 119 16.04 -4.53 20.42
N GLY A 120 15.90 -3.85 19.29
CA GLY A 120 15.50 -2.45 19.24
C GLY A 120 13.98 -2.24 19.13
N LEU A 121 13.60 -1.07 18.66
CA LEU A 121 12.20 -0.69 18.44
C LEU A 121 11.52 -1.65 17.45
N ALA A 122 10.24 -1.97 17.69
CA ALA A 122 9.43 -2.78 16.77
C ALA A 122 9.02 -1.97 15.52
N ASP A 123 10.05 -1.49 14.79
CA ASP A 123 9.94 -0.64 13.60
C ASP A 123 10.88 -1.15 12.50
N CYS A 124 10.35 -1.23 11.24
CA CYS A 124 11.11 -1.76 10.12
C CYS A 124 12.29 -0.87 9.71
N ARG A 125 12.21 0.46 9.89
CA ARG A 125 13.29 1.38 9.52
C ARG A 125 14.46 1.25 10.48
N ALA A 126 14.17 1.18 11.78
CA ALA A 126 15.18 0.97 12.81
C ALA A 126 15.90 -0.38 12.61
N ALA A 127 15.15 -1.47 12.43
CA ALA A 127 15.74 -2.80 12.23
C ALA A 127 16.48 -2.97 10.88
N ALA A 128 16.07 -2.23 9.85
CA ALA A 128 16.77 -2.22 8.57
C ALA A 128 18.12 -1.49 8.67
N ALA A 129 18.16 -0.37 9.40
CA ALA A 129 19.38 0.39 9.65
C ALA A 129 20.41 -0.42 10.47
N ASP A 130 19.91 -1.24 11.41
CA ASP A 130 20.76 -2.15 12.23
C ASP A 130 21.23 -3.40 11.47
N GLY A 131 20.73 -3.65 10.27
CA GLY A 131 21.15 -4.78 9.42
C GLY A 131 20.72 -6.15 9.95
N LYS A 132 19.55 -6.24 10.54
CA LYS A 132 18.97 -7.48 11.13
C LYS A 132 19.07 -8.69 10.21
N LYS A 133 18.80 -8.54 8.91
CA LYS A 133 18.77 -9.65 7.94
C LYS A 133 20.09 -9.87 7.22
N GLY A 134 20.45 -11.13 6.95
CA GLY A 134 21.59 -11.47 6.11
C GLY A 134 21.42 -11.00 4.66
N CYS A 135 20.20 -10.92 4.15
CA CYS A 135 19.89 -10.29 2.88
C CYS A 135 19.65 -8.79 3.07
N PRO A 136 20.48 -7.90 2.50
CA PRO A 136 20.31 -6.45 2.66
C PRO A 136 19.05 -5.91 1.97
N TYR A 137 18.44 -6.70 1.10
CA TYR A 137 17.18 -6.38 0.40
C TYR A 137 15.98 -7.09 1.04
N GLY A 138 16.19 -7.84 2.13
CA GLY A 138 15.17 -8.72 2.71
C GLY A 138 14.17 -7.99 3.60
N CYS A 139 12.97 -8.55 3.73
CA CYS A 139 11.98 -8.06 4.68
C CYS A 139 12.43 -8.37 6.11
N VAL A 140 12.42 -7.35 6.99
CA VAL A 140 12.78 -7.49 8.41
C VAL A 140 11.66 -8.06 9.28
N GLY A 141 10.43 -8.07 8.78
CA GLY A 141 9.29 -8.79 9.40
C GLY A 141 8.63 -8.10 10.59
N LEU A 142 8.89 -6.81 10.86
CA LEU A 142 8.33 -6.09 12.01
C LEU A 142 6.98 -5.39 11.75
N LEU A 143 6.38 -5.62 10.57
CA LEU A 143 5.01 -5.22 10.23
C LEU A 143 4.72 -3.70 10.27
N SER A 144 5.70 -2.80 10.09
CA SER A 144 5.39 -1.36 9.96
C SER A 144 4.38 -1.11 8.83
N CYS A 145 4.44 -1.90 7.74
CA CYS A 145 3.46 -1.84 6.65
C CYS A 145 2.03 -2.21 7.06
N ALA A 146 1.86 -3.14 8.02
CA ALA A 146 0.55 -3.50 8.55
C ALA A 146 -0.01 -2.44 9.49
N LYS A 147 0.86 -1.80 10.31
CA LYS A 147 0.47 -0.73 11.23
C LYS A 147 -0.15 0.47 10.51
N VAL A 148 0.33 0.80 9.31
CA VAL A 148 -0.20 1.92 8.51
C VAL A 148 -1.34 1.53 7.57
N CYS A 149 -1.76 0.26 7.57
CA CYS A 149 -2.80 -0.23 6.67
C CYS A 149 -4.20 0.08 7.22
N PRO A 150 -4.97 1.01 6.63
CA PRO A 150 -6.28 1.40 7.14
C PRO A 150 -7.34 0.29 7.00
N SER A 151 -7.18 -0.59 6.02
CA SER A 151 -8.09 -1.73 5.78
C SER A 151 -7.65 -3.02 6.46
N GLN A 152 -6.55 -2.99 7.25
CA GLN A 152 -6.00 -4.16 7.95
C GLN A 152 -5.80 -5.37 7.02
N ALA A 153 -5.42 -5.11 5.77
CA ALA A 153 -5.24 -6.13 4.74
C ALA A 153 -3.90 -6.87 4.83
N ILE A 154 -3.02 -6.56 5.79
CA ILE A 154 -1.67 -7.10 5.85
C ILE A 154 -1.49 -7.88 7.15
N SER A 155 -1.15 -9.16 7.03
CA SER A 155 -0.84 -10.06 8.15
C SER A 155 0.47 -10.81 7.90
N LEU A 156 1.03 -11.47 8.92
CA LEU A 156 2.16 -12.38 8.74
C LEU A 156 1.69 -13.75 8.29
N ASN A 157 2.38 -14.32 7.31
CA ASN A 157 2.24 -15.72 6.98
C ASN A 157 3.11 -16.61 7.89
N GLU A 158 3.04 -17.93 7.71
CA GLU A 158 3.80 -18.95 8.46
C GLU A 158 5.31 -18.76 8.42
N HIS A 159 5.82 -18.14 7.34
CA HIS A 159 7.24 -17.85 7.16
C HIS A 159 7.67 -16.51 7.77
N GLY A 160 6.78 -15.79 8.46
CA GLY A 160 7.07 -14.49 9.05
C GLY A 160 7.31 -13.38 8.01
N VAL A 161 6.67 -13.50 6.84
CA VAL A 161 6.65 -12.46 5.80
C VAL A 161 5.26 -11.84 5.76
N PRO A 162 5.15 -10.52 5.57
CA PRO A 162 3.86 -9.90 5.34
C PRO A 162 3.17 -10.50 4.11
N GLU A 163 1.89 -10.77 4.23
CA GLU A 163 1.02 -11.20 3.14
C GLU A 163 -0.18 -10.27 3.07
N VAL A 164 -0.63 -9.98 1.84
CA VAL A 164 -1.72 -9.03 1.59
C VAL A 164 -2.99 -9.80 1.22
N ASP A 165 -4.03 -9.59 2.00
CA ASP A 165 -5.39 -9.97 1.62
C ASP A 165 -5.87 -9.03 0.51
N LYS A 166 -5.86 -9.54 -0.73
CA LYS A 166 -6.22 -8.77 -1.93
C LYS A 166 -7.68 -8.32 -1.92
N ALA A 167 -8.57 -9.04 -1.22
CA ALA A 167 -9.99 -8.69 -1.12
C ALA A 167 -10.21 -7.47 -0.19
N LYS A 168 -9.35 -7.31 0.84
CA LYS A 168 -9.39 -6.17 1.75
C LYS A 168 -8.54 -4.99 1.29
N CYS A 169 -7.58 -5.23 0.38
CA CYS A 169 -6.63 -4.21 -0.04
C CYS A 169 -7.31 -3.13 -0.87
N ILE A 170 -7.27 -1.89 -0.40
CA ILE A 170 -7.80 -0.71 -1.10
C ILE A 170 -6.76 0.01 -1.98
N SER A 171 -5.59 -0.58 -2.19
CA SER A 171 -4.52 -0.04 -3.07
C SER A 171 -4.01 1.36 -2.72
N CYS A 172 -4.19 1.82 -1.49
CA CYS A 172 -3.85 3.18 -1.07
C CYS A 172 -2.35 3.51 -1.10
N GLY A 173 -1.46 2.52 -1.16
CA GLY A 173 -0.01 2.73 -1.27
C GLY A 173 0.71 3.17 0.01
N LEU A 174 0.04 3.30 1.16
CA LEU A 174 0.69 3.68 2.43
C LEU A 174 1.79 2.68 2.83
N CYS A 175 1.53 1.38 2.66
CA CYS A 175 2.51 0.32 2.92
C CYS A 175 3.74 0.41 2.00
N VAL A 176 3.58 0.90 0.77
CA VAL A 176 4.69 1.13 -0.18
C VAL A 176 5.63 2.21 0.36
N LYS A 177 5.07 3.35 0.81
CA LYS A 177 5.83 4.47 1.38
C LYS A 177 6.50 4.10 2.71
N GLU A 178 5.89 3.20 3.47
CA GLU A 178 6.38 2.79 4.78
C GLU A 178 7.53 1.78 4.72
N CYS A 179 7.64 1.00 3.64
CA CYS A 179 8.65 -0.04 3.53
C CYS A 179 10.06 0.54 3.29
N PRO A 180 11.02 0.41 4.24
CA PRO A 180 12.36 0.98 4.08
C PRO A 180 13.16 0.36 2.94
N HIS A 181 12.89 -0.92 2.60
CA HIS A 181 13.55 -1.63 1.51
C HIS A 181 12.81 -1.55 0.17
N GLY A 182 11.68 -0.82 0.09
CA GLY A 182 10.90 -0.67 -1.14
C GLY A 182 10.35 -2.00 -1.69
N LEU A 183 9.98 -2.93 -0.80
CA LEU A 183 9.56 -4.29 -1.17
C LEU A 183 8.11 -4.40 -1.63
N ILE A 184 7.33 -3.34 -1.52
CA ILE A 184 5.89 -3.39 -1.78
C ILE A 184 5.60 -2.60 -3.05
N SER A 185 4.90 -3.23 -3.98
CA SER A 185 4.46 -2.61 -5.23
C SER A 185 2.95 -2.76 -5.38
N ILE A 186 2.32 -1.77 -5.98
CA ILE A 186 0.90 -1.88 -6.39
C ILE A 186 0.89 -2.46 -7.80
N LEU A 187 0.29 -3.63 -7.95
CA LEU A 187 0.18 -4.33 -9.23
C LEU A 187 -1.31 -4.61 -9.54
N PRO A 188 -1.65 -4.76 -10.83
CA PRO A 188 -2.99 -5.19 -11.24
C PRO A 188 -3.34 -6.57 -10.66
N LEU A 189 -4.60 -6.77 -10.25
CA LEU A 189 -5.08 -8.05 -9.72
C LEU A 189 -5.02 -9.19 -10.75
N ASN A 190 -5.01 -8.86 -12.05
CA ASN A 190 -4.81 -9.82 -13.13
C ASN A 190 -3.35 -10.18 -13.38
N THR A 191 -2.42 -9.70 -12.53
CA THR A 191 -1.01 -10.13 -12.56
C THR A 191 -0.94 -11.65 -12.43
N ARG A 192 -0.48 -12.34 -13.47
CA ARG A 192 -0.49 -13.80 -13.54
C ARG A 192 0.68 -14.45 -12.83
N VAL A 193 1.84 -13.82 -12.93
CA VAL A 193 3.09 -14.29 -12.30
C VAL A 193 3.84 -13.09 -11.76
N TYR A 194 4.42 -13.23 -10.57
CA TYR A 194 5.29 -12.21 -9.99
C TYR A 194 6.48 -12.85 -9.27
N VAL A 195 7.47 -12.04 -8.91
CA VAL A 195 8.71 -12.47 -8.25
C VAL A 195 8.80 -11.86 -6.87
N PRO A 196 8.45 -12.56 -5.79
CA PRO A 196 8.61 -12.08 -4.43
C PRO A 196 10.09 -12.19 -3.96
N CYS A 197 10.98 -11.51 -4.66
CA CYS A 197 12.39 -11.38 -4.33
C CYS A 197 12.93 -10.06 -4.87
N SER A 198 13.71 -9.35 -4.05
CA SER A 198 14.34 -8.07 -4.42
C SER A 198 15.87 -8.13 -4.30
N ALA A 199 16.47 -9.32 -4.10
CA ALA A 199 17.91 -9.50 -4.02
C ALA A 199 18.57 -9.18 -5.37
N ARG A 200 19.52 -8.23 -5.38
CA ARG A 200 20.28 -7.86 -6.58
C ARG A 200 21.59 -8.62 -6.73
N GLU A 201 21.78 -9.64 -5.92
CA GLU A 201 22.89 -10.55 -5.98
C GLU A 201 22.52 -11.83 -6.71
N MET A 202 23.49 -12.65 -7.08
CA MET A 202 23.25 -13.86 -7.85
C MET A 202 23.96 -15.09 -7.29
N GLY A 203 23.47 -16.26 -7.71
CA GLY A 203 24.10 -17.54 -7.48
C GLY A 203 24.26 -17.90 -6.02
N ARG A 204 25.50 -18.21 -5.64
CA ARG A 204 25.86 -18.71 -4.32
C ARG A 204 25.57 -17.71 -3.20
N ARG A 205 25.84 -16.42 -3.42
CA ARG A 205 25.62 -15.37 -2.40
C ARG A 205 24.18 -15.34 -1.89
N VAL A 206 23.20 -15.51 -2.80
CA VAL A 206 21.79 -15.57 -2.42
C VAL A 206 21.49 -16.86 -1.66
N LYS A 207 22.01 -18.02 -2.13
CA LYS A 207 21.76 -19.32 -1.49
C LYS A 207 22.31 -19.40 -0.07
N ASP A 208 23.45 -18.77 0.17
CA ASP A 208 24.12 -18.78 1.49
C ASP A 208 23.29 -18.03 2.55
N VAL A 209 22.43 -17.08 2.14
CA VAL A 209 21.64 -16.28 3.08
C VAL A 209 20.14 -16.54 3.02
N CYS A 210 19.60 -17.07 1.90
CA CYS A 210 18.16 -17.23 1.73
C CYS A 210 17.81 -18.43 0.85
N THR A 211 17.09 -19.39 1.40
CA THR A 211 16.66 -20.59 0.66
C THR A 211 15.50 -20.32 -0.29
N ALA A 212 14.80 -19.19 -0.14
CA ALA A 212 13.68 -18.78 -1.01
C ALA A 212 14.07 -17.70 -2.04
N GLY A 213 15.33 -17.29 -2.06
CA GLY A 213 15.80 -16.18 -2.89
C GLY A 213 15.93 -16.54 -4.37
N CYS A 214 15.67 -15.58 -5.25
CA CYS A 214 15.98 -15.72 -6.67
C CYS A 214 17.50 -15.64 -6.90
N VAL A 215 18.09 -16.67 -7.49
CA VAL A 215 19.54 -16.75 -7.76
C VAL A 215 19.96 -16.13 -9.09
N GLY A 216 19.05 -15.51 -9.83
CA GLY A 216 19.36 -14.83 -11.09
C GLY A 216 19.76 -15.76 -12.23
N CYS A 217 19.37 -17.05 -12.20
CA CYS A 217 19.85 -18.07 -13.18
C CYS A 217 19.26 -17.89 -14.59
N GLY A 218 18.25 -17.07 -14.79
CA GLY A 218 17.65 -16.79 -16.10
C GLY A 218 16.82 -17.93 -16.72
N LEU A 219 16.65 -19.08 -16.05
CA LEU A 219 15.89 -20.21 -16.59
C LEU A 219 14.43 -19.86 -16.91
N CYS A 220 13.80 -18.99 -16.10
CA CYS A 220 12.44 -18.53 -16.33
C CYS A 220 12.30 -17.75 -17.65
N ALA A 221 13.28 -16.94 -18.02
CA ALA A 221 13.30 -16.21 -19.29
C ALA A 221 13.50 -17.17 -20.47
N LYS A 222 14.38 -18.18 -20.32
CA LYS A 222 14.66 -19.17 -21.38
C LYS A 222 13.44 -20.03 -21.73
N VAL A 223 12.58 -20.34 -20.77
CA VAL A 223 11.37 -21.17 -20.98
C VAL A 223 10.14 -20.37 -21.34
N CYS A 224 10.23 -19.04 -21.38
CA CYS A 224 9.11 -18.19 -21.73
C CYS A 224 8.99 -18.03 -23.26
N GLU A 225 8.11 -18.80 -23.87
CA GLU A 225 7.86 -18.77 -25.32
C GLU A 225 7.32 -17.42 -25.80
N GLN A 226 6.66 -16.66 -24.92
CA GLN A 226 6.10 -15.34 -25.23
C GLN A 226 7.14 -14.20 -25.09
N GLY A 227 8.37 -14.51 -24.67
CA GLY A 227 9.37 -13.47 -24.40
C GLY A 227 8.95 -12.45 -23.34
N ALA A 228 8.01 -12.82 -22.44
CA ALA A 228 7.44 -11.94 -21.44
C ALA A 228 8.37 -11.72 -20.23
N ILE A 229 9.54 -12.35 -20.17
CA ILE A 229 10.45 -12.27 -19.00
C ILE A 229 11.81 -11.76 -19.42
N THR A 230 12.22 -10.63 -18.86
CA THR A 230 13.54 -10.04 -19.01
C THR A 230 14.29 -10.08 -17.68
N ILE A 231 15.59 -10.37 -17.69
CA ILE A 231 16.41 -10.34 -16.48
C ILE A 231 17.07 -8.96 -16.36
N ILE A 232 16.72 -8.24 -15.29
CA ILE A 232 17.29 -6.92 -14.97
C ILE A 232 17.86 -6.99 -13.57
N ASN A 233 19.12 -6.59 -13.37
CA ASN A 233 19.81 -6.65 -12.08
C ASN A 233 19.66 -8.02 -11.37
N HIS A 234 19.84 -9.10 -12.13
CA HIS A 234 19.71 -10.50 -11.70
C HIS A 234 18.29 -10.93 -11.26
N LEU A 235 17.28 -10.10 -11.46
CA LEU A 235 15.88 -10.41 -11.17
C LEU A 235 15.05 -10.49 -12.46
N PRO A 236 14.11 -11.45 -12.55
CA PRO A 236 13.17 -11.48 -13.64
C PRO A 236 12.13 -10.35 -13.49
N VAL A 237 11.99 -9.57 -14.53
CA VAL A 237 10.93 -8.57 -14.72
C VAL A 237 9.94 -9.17 -15.71
N ILE A 238 8.67 -9.20 -15.36
CA ILE A 238 7.62 -9.85 -16.14
C ILE A 238 6.74 -8.78 -16.78
N ASP A 239 6.66 -8.84 -18.10
CA ASP A 239 5.73 -8.05 -18.91
C ASP A 239 4.35 -8.71 -18.85
N ASN A 240 3.43 -8.12 -18.10
CA ASN A 240 2.09 -8.68 -17.92
C ASN A 240 1.24 -8.64 -19.18
N ASP A 241 1.52 -7.77 -20.13
CA ASP A 241 0.79 -7.67 -21.39
C ASP A 241 1.14 -8.84 -22.32
N LYS A 242 2.40 -9.29 -22.30
CA LYS A 242 2.86 -10.47 -23.03
C LYS A 242 2.62 -11.79 -22.30
N CYS A 243 2.49 -11.74 -20.97
CA CYS A 243 2.34 -12.95 -20.16
C CYS A 243 0.96 -13.59 -20.35
N ILE A 244 0.89 -14.81 -20.84
CA ILE A 244 -0.35 -15.58 -21.03
C ILE A 244 -0.74 -16.44 -19.81
N GLY A 245 0.08 -16.47 -18.75
CA GLY A 245 -0.20 -17.24 -17.54
C GLY A 245 -0.01 -18.77 -17.70
N CYS A 246 0.85 -19.24 -18.58
CA CYS A 246 1.11 -20.68 -18.77
C CYS A 246 1.87 -21.34 -17.62
N PHE A 247 2.45 -20.56 -16.68
CA PHE A 247 3.18 -20.99 -15.48
C PHE A 247 4.43 -21.85 -15.68
N LYS A 248 4.87 -22.13 -16.91
CA LYS A 248 6.11 -22.89 -17.20
C LYS A 248 7.32 -22.32 -16.44
N CYS A 249 7.41 -21.00 -16.31
CA CYS A 249 8.47 -20.32 -15.59
C CYS A 249 8.44 -20.58 -14.07
N VAL A 250 7.25 -20.73 -13.47
CA VAL A 250 7.06 -21.06 -12.05
C VAL A 250 7.50 -22.50 -11.78
N GLU A 251 7.09 -23.43 -12.61
CA GLU A 251 7.41 -24.87 -12.48
C GLU A 251 8.91 -25.14 -12.71
N ARG A 252 9.51 -24.45 -13.68
CA ARG A 252 10.94 -24.62 -14.01
C ARG A 252 11.89 -23.95 -13.02
N CYS A 253 11.39 -23.11 -12.12
CA CYS A 253 12.24 -22.38 -11.18
C CYS A 253 12.82 -23.30 -10.10
N PRO A 254 14.15 -23.51 -10.03
CA PRO A 254 14.76 -24.42 -9.05
C PRO A 254 14.65 -23.89 -7.61
N GLN A 255 14.53 -22.57 -7.45
CA GLN A 255 14.36 -21.91 -6.14
C GLN A 255 12.89 -21.65 -5.78
N LYS A 256 11.94 -22.02 -6.66
CA LYS A 256 10.51 -21.70 -6.51
C LYS A 256 10.28 -20.20 -6.16
N ALA A 257 11.13 -19.34 -6.72
CA ALA A 257 11.15 -17.92 -6.45
C ALA A 257 10.09 -17.14 -7.23
N LEU A 258 9.44 -17.72 -8.22
CA LEU A 258 8.27 -17.14 -8.92
C LEU A 258 6.99 -17.68 -8.29
N LYS A 259 5.96 -16.84 -8.24
CA LYS A 259 4.64 -17.18 -7.69
C LYS A 259 3.54 -16.84 -8.68
N LYS A 260 2.44 -17.59 -8.60
CA LYS A 260 1.18 -17.22 -9.26
C LYS A 260 0.62 -15.98 -8.56
N GLY A 261 0.07 -15.06 -9.31
CA GLY A 261 -0.46 -13.80 -8.83
C GLY A 261 -1.87 -13.88 -8.24
#